data_9cdafa3bea95c044246ff49bb4d8abd1
#
_entry.id   9cdafa3bea95c044246ff49bb4d8abd1
#
_cell.length_a   1.000
_cell.length_b   1.000
_cell.length_c   1.000
_cell.angle_alpha   90.00
_cell.angle_beta   90.00
_cell.angle_gamma   90.00
#
_symmetry.space_group_name_H-M   'P 1'
#
loop_
_entity.id
_entity.type
_entity.pdbx_description
1 polymer ?
#
loop_
_entity_poly.entity_id
_entity_poly.type
_entity_poly.pdbx_seq_one_letter_code
_entity_poly.pdbx_strand_id
1 'polypeptide(L)'
;MSSNPSGRRYAVVTTCHAAGYETYGRTMIETFLAHWPAEVKLLLYHEGFEPPTAPGRIEAHDLMASCPGLVDFKRRHAGNPRANGQRPRWRPVRLGSLVMTLPLPLRTPSYRWDAVRFAHKSYAVFDAARRTDADVLIWIDADTRFFADVSLAELAVLAPVQSAVACLRRPDFTETGFVAYNLRHPETPRLLAEFEAMYAGDLLFAEREYTDCWLFDIVRARAEARGAHVHDIAEGAGRERSHVLVDSRLGAFMDHLKGDRKGGPTGRADDLVAARNEHHWKKRA
;
A
#
# COMPACT_ATOMS: atom_id res chain seq x y z
N MET A 1 -1.55 29.55 -10.59
CA MET A 1 -2.40 28.40 -10.99
C MET A 1 -1.45 27.39 -11.60
N SER A 2 -1.27 26.24 -10.94
CA SER A 2 -0.43 25.15 -11.45
C SER A 2 -1.12 24.56 -12.68
N SER A 3 -0.50 24.68 -13.87
CA SER A 3 -1.02 24.07 -15.08
C SER A 3 -1.00 22.54 -14.89
N ASN A 4 -2.11 21.88 -15.15
CA ASN A 4 -2.16 20.41 -15.26
C ASN A 4 -1.66 20.00 -16.66
N PRO A 5 -0.37 19.70 -16.82
CA PRO A 5 0.21 19.47 -18.16
C PRO A 5 -0.31 18.20 -18.82
N SER A 6 -0.89 17.28 -18.05
CA SER A 6 -1.43 16.02 -18.55
C SER A 6 -2.93 16.06 -18.81
N GLY A 7 -3.66 17.06 -18.31
CA GLY A 7 -5.12 17.11 -18.33
C GLY A 7 -5.80 15.99 -17.52
N ARG A 8 -5.04 15.14 -16.81
CA ARG A 8 -5.54 13.97 -16.09
C ARG A 8 -6.05 14.33 -14.71
N ARG A 9 -7.10 13.63 -14.28
CA ARG A 9 -7.65 13.71 -12.92
C ARG A 9 -7.00 12.64 -12.05
N TYR A 10 -6.62 13.04 -10.83
CA TYR A 10 -5.99 12.18 -9.84
C TYR A 10 -6.88 12.08 -8.61
N ALA A 11 -6.90 10.91 -8.00
CA ALA A 11 -7.46 10.69 -6.67
C ALA A 11 -6.50 9.84 -5.84
N VAL A 12 -6.45 10.12 -4.55
CA VAL A 12 -5.71 9.30 -3.58
C VAL A 12 -6.68 8.43 -2.82
N VAL A 13 -6.33 7.18 -2.55
CA VAL A 13 -7.08 6.28 -1.69
C VAL A 13 -6.21 5.82 -0.53
N THR A 14 -6.78 5.77 0.66
CA THR A 14 -6.17 5.20 1.85
C THR A 14 -7.21 4.56 2.76
N THR A 15 -6.77 3.74 3.70
CA THR A 15 -7.64 3.20 4.74
C THR A 15 -6.94 3.20 6.10
N CYS A 16 -7.70 3.47 7.16
CA CYS A 16 -7.24 3.29 8.53
C CYS A 16 -8.39 2.96 9.47
N HIS A 17 -8.07 2.26 10.55
CA HIS A 17 -8.97 2.00 11.67
C HIS A 17 -8.77 3.04 12.79
N ALA A 18 -9.69 3.10 13.76
CA ALA A 18 -9.68 4.11 14.83
C ALA A 18 -8.31 4.30 15.52
N ALA A 19 -7.66 3.22 15.96
CA ALA A 19 -6.35 3.31 16.60
C ALA A 19 -5.25 3.79 15.63
N GLY A 20 -5.31 3.41 14.35
CA GLY A 20 -4.40 3.89 13.31
C GLY A 20 -4.61 5.38 13.02
N TYR A 21 -5.88 5.83 13.00
CA TYR A 21 -6.21 7.25 12.83
C TYR A 21 -5.57 8.12 13.91
N GLU A 22 -5.70 7.73 15.18
CA GLU A 22 -5.11 8.48 16.29
C GLU A 22 -3.58 8.44 16.30
N THR A 23 -2.98 7.36 15.82
CA THR A 23 -1.51 7.20 15.87
C THR A 23 -0.80 7.90 14.70
N TYR A 24 -1.35 7.81 13.48
CA TYR A 24 -0.68 8.31 12.27
C TYR A 24 -1.65 8.84 11.18
N GLY A 25 -2.87 8.29 11.08
CA GLY A 25 -3.79 8.63 9.98
C GLY A 25 -4.23 10.08 10.00
N ARG A 26 -4.43 10.69 11.19
CA ARG A 26 -4.73 12.11 11.35
C ARG A 26 -3.64 12.97 10.71
N THR A 27 -2.38 12.71 11.02
CA THR A 27 -1.23 13.41 10.43
C THR A 27 -1.15 13.25 8.93
N MET A 28 -1.40 12.04 8.41
CA MET A 28 -1.45 11.80 6.96
C MET A 28 -2.51 12.68 6.30
N ILE A 29 -3.72 12.72 6.84
CA ILE A 29 -4.84 13.49 6.28
C ILE A 29 -4.57 15.00 6.35
N GLU A 30 -4.11 15.49 7.49
CA GLU A 30 -3.79 16.92 7.69
C GLU A 30 -2.69 17.38 6.71
N THR A 31 -1.61 16.60 6.58
CA THR A 31 -0.52 16.92 5.67
C THR A 31 -0.89 16.73 4.21
N PHE A 32 -1.78 15.78 3.88
CA PHE A 32 -2.37 15.68 2.54
C PHE A 32 -3.14 16.96 2.18
N LEU A 33 -4.01 17.44 3.06
CA LEU A 33 -4.78 18.66 2.83
C LEU A 33 -3.90 19.90 2.68
N ALA A 34 -2.76 19.93 3.38
CA ALA A 34 -1.82 21.05 3.35
C ALA A 34 -0.96 21.06 2.06
N HIS A 35 -0.55 19.89 1.56
CA HIS A 35 0.51 19.79 0.55
C HIS A 35 0.06 19.25 -0.81
N TRP A 36 -1.14 18.68 -0.92
CA TRP A 36 -1.62 18.15 -2.20
C TRP A 36 -2.49 19.15 -2.95
N PRO A 37 -2.48 19.14 -4.30
CA PRO A 37 -3.30 20.04 -5.11
C PRO A 37 -4.78 19.96 -4.72
N ALA A 38 -5.46 21.11 -4.73
CA ALA A 38 -6.86 21.19 -4.33
C ALA A 38 -7.80 20.35 -5.20
N GLU A 39 -7.40 20.06 -6.42
CA GLU A 39 -8.12 19.24 -7.38
C GLU A 39 -8.05 17.74 -7.09
N VAL A 40 -7.08 17.30 -6.27
CA VAL A 40 -6.90 15.89 -5.92
C VAL A 40 -7.71 15.56 -4.69
N LYS A 41 -8.66 14.63 -4.83
CA LYS A 41 -9.48 14.13 -3.71
C LYS A 41 -8.78 12.99 -2.97
N LEU A 42 -9.04 12.91 -1.67
CA LEU A 42 -8.73 11.77 -0.82
C LEU A 42 -10.00 10.93 -0.63
N LEU A 43 -9.98 9.69 -1.11
CA LEU A 43 -10.98 8.67 -0.84
C LEU A 43 -10.53 7.95 0.45
N LEU A 44 -11.16 8.30 1.57
CA LEU A 44 -10.81 7.80 2.89
C LEU A 44 -11.74 6.65 3.30
N TYR A 45 -11.23 5.43 3.30
CA TYR A 45 -11.94 4.27 3.82
C TYR A 45 -11.66 4.11 5.31
N HIS A 46 -12.63 4.51 6.14
CA HIS A 46 -12.49 4.50 7.61
C HIS A 46 -13.15 3.28 8.26
N GLU A 47 -12.62 2.87 9.41
CA GLU A 47 -13.19 1.79 10.22
C GLU A 47 -13.20 2.19 11.71
N GLY A 48 -14.39 2.37 12.27
CA GLY A 48 -14.59 2.57 13.71
C GLY A 48 -14.22 3.95 14.26
N PHE A 49 -14.20 5.00 13.43
CA PHE A 49 -14.05 6.39 13.87
C PHE A 49 -14.83 7.34 12.97
N GLU A 50 -15.11 8.54 13.47
CA GLU A 50 -15.73 9.60 12.68
C GLU A 50 -14.69 10.27 11.79
N PRO A 51 -14.83 10.21 10.46
CA PRO A 51 -13.86 10.77 9.55
C PRO A 51 -13.88 12.31 9.57
N PRO A 52 -12.73 12.98 9.38
CA PRO A 52 -12.69 14.43 9.26
C PRO A 52 -13.41 14.88 7.98
N THR A 53 -14.07 16.02 8.07
CA THR A 53 -14.78 16.64 6.94
C THR A 53 -13.92 17.70 6.28
N ALA A 54 -13.76 17.60 4.96
CA ALA A 54 -13.17 18.63 4.11
C ALA A 54 -13.89 18.59 2.75
N PRO A 55 -14.98 19.36 2.60
CA PRO A 55 -15.83 19.31 1.41
C PRO A 55 -15.03 19.52 0.13
N GLY A 56 -15.25 18.66 -0.86
CA GLY A 56 -14.52 18.67 -2.13
C GLY A 56 -13.11 18.09 -2.09
N ARG A 57 -12.55 17.85 -0.89
CA ARG A 57 -11.19 17.30 -0.70
C ARG A 57 -11.17 15.88 -0.13
N ILE A 58 -12.08 15.58 0.79
CA ILE A 58 -12.23 14.24 1.38
C ILE A 58 -13.59 13.68 0.98
N GLU A 59 -13.57 12.46 0.49
CA GLU A 59 -14.74 11.61 0.29
C GLU A 59 -14.59 10.39 1.19
N ALA A 60 -15.36 10.36 2.27
CA ALA A 60 -15.25 9.34 3.31
C ALA A 60 -16.22 8.19 3.05
N HIS A 61 -15.72 6.97 3.22
CA HIS A 61 -16.44 5.71 3.05
C HIS A 61 -16.25 4.83 4.28
N ASP A 62 -17.32 4.33 4.87
CA ASP A 62 -17.19 3.24 5.83
C ASP A 62 -16.68 1.99 5.09
N LEU A 63 -15.53 1.47 5.53
CA LEU A 63 -14.84 0.38 4.84
C LEU A 63 -15.69 -0.89 4.79
N MET A 64 -16.36 -1.24 5.90
CA MET A 64 -17.15 -2.47 5.95
C MET A 64 -18.42 -2.35 5.12
N ALA A 65 -19.09 -1.20 5.15
CA ALA A 65 -20.30 -0.96 4.37
C ALA A 65 -19.99 -0.87 2.85
N SER A 66 -18.85 -0.29 2.49
CA SER A 66 -18.46 -0.09 1.09
C SER A 66 -17.87 -1.33 0.43
N CYS A 67 -17.27 -2.23 1.24
CA CYS A 67 -16.52 -3.39 0.74
C CYS A 67 -17.13 -4.72 1.20
N PRO A 68 -18.30 -5.14 0.68
CA PRO A 68 -18.94 -6.41 1.08
C PRO A 68 -18.06 -7.63 0.82
N GLY A 69 -17.19 -7.60 -0.19
CA GLY A 69 -16.21 -8.65 -0.45
C GLY A 69 -15.18 -8.81 0.67
N LEU A 70 -14.78 -7.70 1.31
CA LEU A 70 -13.93 -7.74 2.50
C LEU A 70 -14.65 -8.41 3.68
N VAL A 71 -15.90 -8.01 3.90
CA VAL A 71 -16.73 -8.59 4.98
C VAL A 71 -16.88 -10.10 4.79
N ASP A 72 -17.15 -10.53 3.56
CA ASP A 72 -17.25 -11.94 3.22
C ASP A 72 -15.92 -12.69 3.42
N PHE A 73 -14.80 -12.11 2.96
CA PHE A 73 -13.46 -12.67 3.16
C PHE A 73 -13.14 -12.82 4.66
N LYS A 74 -13.37 -11.78 5.46
CA LYS A 74 -13.19 -11.82 6.93
C LYS A 74 -14.04 -12.92 7.57
N ARG A 75 -15.31 -13.04 7.15
CA ARG A 75 -16.23 -14.05 7.67
C ARG A 75 -15.76 -15.47 7.33
N ARG A 76 -15.41 -15.74 6.07
CA ARG A 76 -14.91 -17.07 5.64
C ARG A 76 -13.66 -17.48 6.40
N HIS A 77 -12.81 -16.52 6.75
CA HIS A 77 -11.50 -16.79 7.35
C HIS A 77 -11.39 -16.42 8.84
N ALA A 78 -12.49 -16.12 9.54
CA ALA A 78 -12.48 -15.75 10.95
C ALA A 78 -11.78 -16.81 11.84
N GLY A 79 -11.99 -18.09 11.55
CA GLY A 79 -11.35 -19.21 12.26
C GLY A 79 -10.06 -19.74 11.62
N ASN A 80 -9.57 -19.13 10.54
CA ASN A 80 -8.37 -19.58 9.85
C ASN A 80 -7.10 -18.90 10.39
N PRO A 81 -6.27 -19.61 11.16
CA PRO A 81 -5.09 -19.00 11.76
C PRO A 81 -4.09 -18.47 10.72
N ARG A 82 -3.98 -19.15 9.58
CA ARG A 82 -3.07 -18.72 8.50
C ARG A 82 -3.49 -17.40 7.88
N ALA A 83 -4.79 -17.12 7.84
CA ALA A 83 -5.32 -15.85 7.34
C ALA A 83 -5.21 -14.71 8.36
N ASN A 84 -5.01 -15.04 9.64
CA ASN A 84 -4.95 -14.13 10.78
C ASN A 84 -3.55 -14.05 11.41
N GLY A 85 -2.52 -14.14 10.61
CA GLY A 85 -1.14 -13.90 11.02
C GLY A 85 -0.53 -14.98 11.91
N GLN A 86 -1.04 -16.22 11.87
CA GLN A 86 -0.58 -17.31 12.71
C GLN A 86 0.12 -18.39 11.89
N ARG A 87 1.45 -18.46 11.98
CA ARG A 87 2.24 -19.50 11.30
C ARG A 87 2.37 -20.75 12.17
N PRO A 88 2.05 -21.97 11.66
CA PRO A 88 2.33 -23.19 12.40
C PRO A 88 3.83 -23.36 12.61
N ARG A 89 4.24 -23.81 13.78
CA ARG A 89 5.61 -24.22 14.05
C ARG A 89 5.80 -25.68 13.63
N TRP A 90 6.86 -25.93 12.89
CA TRP A 90 7.26 -27.25 12.48
C TRP A 90 8.52 -27.67 13.24
N ARG A 91 8.58 -28.90 13.71
CA ARG A 91 9.76 -29.44 14.39
C ARG A 91 10.23 -30.71 13.67
N PRO A 92 11.51 -30.79 13.30
CA PRO A 92 12.08 -32.04 12.86
C PRO A 92 12.10 -33.03 14.05
N VAL A 93 11.54 -34.21 13.86
CA VAL A 93 11.59 -35.32 14.82
C VAL A 93 12.40 -36.44 14.16
N ARG A 94 13.44 -36.88 14.84
CA ARG A 94 14.26 -38.01 14.38
C ARG A 94 13.75 -39.32 15.00
N LEU A 95 13.46 -40.27 14.16
CA LEU A 95 13.14 -41.65 14.55
C LEU A 95 14.18 -42.55 13.88
N GLY A 96 15.28 -42.87 14.60
CA GLY A 96 16.44 -43.54 14.00
C GLY A 96 17.09 -42.71 12.90
N SER A 97 17.21 -43.27 11.69
CA SER A 97 17.72 -42.58 10.50
C SER A 97 16.67 -41.72 9.78
N LEU A 98 15.40 -41.86 10.15
CA LEU A 98 14.31 -41.13 9.51
C LEU A 98 14.12 -39.77 10.20
N VAL A 99 14.13 -38.68 9.40
CA VAL A 99 13.78 -37.32 9.86
C VAL A 99 12.40 -36.98 9.34
N MET A 100 11.43 -36.81 10.23
CA MET A 100 10.08 -36.38 9.90
C MET A 100 9.87 -34.98 10.45
N THR A 101 9.20 -34.13 9.70
CA THR A 101 8.83 -32.79 10.16
C THR A 101 7.36 -32.80 10.59
N LEU A 102 7.10 -32.64 11.88
CA LEU A 102 5.76 -32.65 12.43
C LEU A 102 5.29 -31.25 12.80
N PRO A 103 4.01 -30.92 12.56
CA PRO A 103 3.43 -29.66 13.02
C PRO A 103 3.30 -29.70 14.56
N LEU A 104 3.80 -28.64 15.19
CA LEU A 104 3.56 -28.42 16.61
C LEU A 104 2.22 -27.69 16.82
N PRO A 105 1.51 -27.91 17.95
CA PRO A 105 0.32 -27.17 18.29
C PRO A 105 0.60 -25.68 18.56
N LEU A 106 1.87 -25.31 18.67
CA LEU A 106 2.32 -23.94 18.87
C LEU A 106 2.33 -23.15 17.55
N ARG A 107 1.85 -21.92 17.62
CA ARG A 107 1.81 -20.98 16.50
C ARG A 107 2.68 -19.77 16.81
N THR A 108 3.29 -19.19 15.79
CA THR A 108 4.11 -17.98 15.90
C THR A 108 3.44 -16.87 15.11
N PRO A 109 3.24 -15.67 15.71
CA PRO A 109 2.76 -14.51 14.95
C PRO A 109 3.67 -14.22 13.76
N SER A 110 3.08 -13.95 12.61
CA SER A 110 3.81 -13.56 11.40
C SER A 110 2.93 -12.69 10.53
N TYR A 111 3.30 -11.43 10.36
CA TYR A 111 2.59 -10.50 9.49
C TYR A 111 2.49 -10.99 8.05
N ARG A 112 3.45 -11.80 7.57
CA ARG A 112 3.44 -12.36 6.21
C ARG A 112 2.26 -13.26 5.92
N TRP A 113 1.59 -13.76 6.95
CA TRP A 113 0.44 -14.66 6.89
C TRP A 113 -0.84 -14.00 7.39
N ASP A 114 -0.87 -12.67 7.48
CA ASP A 114 -2.02 -11.90 7.92
C ASP A 114 -2.83 -11.37 6.72
N ALA A 115 -3.43 -12.31 5.98
CA ALA A 115 -4.22 -12.01 4.80
C ALA A 115 -5.39 -11.07 5.10
N VAL A 116 -6.03 -11.22 6.26
CA VAL A 116 -7.15 -10.36 6.68
C VAL A 116 -6.70 -8.93 6.83
N ARG A 117 -5.54 -8.69 7.43
CA ARG A 117 -4.98 -7.34 7.56
C ARG A 117 -4.76 -6.67 6.20
N PHE A 118 -4.13 -7.38 5.25
CA PHE A 118 -3.83 -6.82 3.93
C PHE A 118 -5.06 -6.71 3.03
N ALA A 119 -6.11 -7.52 3.29
CA ALA A 119 -7.37 -7.42 2.58
C ALA A 119 -8.03 -6.04 2.75
N HIS A 120 -7.92 -5.38 3.92
CA HIS A 120 -8.48 -4.05 4.14
C HIS A 120 -7.98 -3.04 3.09
N LYS A 121 -6.66 -3.00 2.88
CA LYS A 121 -6.03 -2.18 1.85
C LYS A 121 -6.52 -2.53 0.44
N SER A 122 -6.43 -3.82 0.10
CA SER A 122 -6.72 -4.28 -1.26
C SER A 122 -8.17 -4.00 -1.65
N TYR A 123 -9.13 -4.29 -0.78
CA TYR A 123 -10.55 -4.03 -1.05
C TYR A 123 -10.88 -2.54 -1.11
N ALA A 124 -10.22 -1.70 -0.32
CA ALA A 124 -10.35 -0.25 -0.46
C ALA A 124 -9.91 0.24 -1.85
N VAL A 125 -8.79 -0.29 -2.38
CA VAL A 125 -8.33 0.02 -3.74
C VAL A 125 -9.33 -0.46 -4.79
N PHE A 126 -9.87 -1.69 -4.68
CA PHE A 126 -10.80 -2.23 -5.66
C PHE A 126 -12.11 -1.44 -5.70
N ASP A 127 -12.65 -1.08 -4.54
CA ASP A 127 -13.87 -0.27 -4.47
C ASP A 127 -13.64 1.15 -4.98
N ALA A 128 -12.55 1.80 -4.57
CA ALA A 128 -12.18 3.13 -5.03
C ALA A 128 -11.99 3.19 -6.55
N ALA A 129 -11.37 2.17 -7.15
CA ALA A 129 -11.18 2.09 -8.59
C ALA A 129 -12.49 2.00 -9.37
N ARG A 130 -13.53 1.41 -8.78
CA ARG A 130 -14.87 1.32 -9.38
C ARG A 130 -15.69 2.61 -9.22
N ARG A 131 -15.46 3.34 -8.12
CA ARG A 131 -16.27 4.54 -7.78
C ARG A 131 -15.73 5.82 -8.37
N THR A 132 -14.40 5.96 -8.41
CA THR A 132 -13.78 7.21 -8.81
C THR A 132 -13.96 7.52 -10.29
N ASP A 133 -14.11 8.80 -10.60
CA ASP A 133 -14.05 9.32 -11.96
C ASP A 133 -12.64 9.79 -12.36
N ALA A 134 -11.65 9.61 -11.48
CA ALA A 134 -10.26 9.95 -11.75
C ALA A 134 -9.66 9.06 -12.85
N ASP A 135 -8.66 9.58 -13.55
CA ASP A 135 -7.91 8.85 -14.55
C ASP A 135 -6.79 8.04 -13.90
N VAL A 136 -6.29 8.50 -12.75
CA VAL A 136 -5.26 7.83 -11.95
C VAL A 136 -5.72 7.74 -10.50
N LEU A 137 -5.76 6.54 -9.98
CA LEU A 137 -5.98 6.26 -8.56
C LEU A 137 -4.64 5.95 -7.90
N ILE A 138 -4.31 6.67 -6.83
CA ILE A 138 -3.05 6.52 -6.11
C ILE A 138 -3.33 5.95 -4.73
N TRP A 139 -2.85 4.72 -4.46
CA TRP A 139 -2.81 4.20 -3.11
C TRP A 139 -1.66 4.82 -2.33
N ILE A 140 -1.94 5.25 -1.11
CA ILE A 140 -0.92 5.70 -0.14
C ILE A 140 -1.24 5.10 1.23
N ASP A 141 -0.25 4.46 1.87
CA ASP A 141 -0.41 3.92 3.22
C ASP A 141 -0.69 5.06 4.22
N ALA A 142 -1.63 4.83 5.15
CA ALA A 142 -2.07 5.85 6.11
C ALA A 142 -0.97 6.28 7.12
N ASP A 143 0.12 5.52 7.25
CA ASP A 143 1.29 5.87 8.05
C ASP A 143 2.34 6.67 7.25
N THR A 144 1.88 7.35 6.20
CA THR A 144 2.65 8.30 5.40
C THR A 144 2.37 9.73 5.87
N ARG A 145 3.30 10.65 5.60
CA ARG A 145 3.08 12.09 5.81
C ARG A 145 3.76 12.88 4.72
N PHE A 146 3.24 14.07 4.48
CA PHE A 146 3.76 15.00 3.49
C PHE A 146 4.40 16.19 4.20
N PHE A 147 5.53 16.69 3.69
CA PHE A 147 6.27 17.80 4.27
C PHE A 147 6.66 18.86 3.24
N ALA A 148 6.35 18.63 1.96
CA ALA A 148 6.50 19.59 0.88
C ALA A 148 5.38 19.43 -0.14
N ASP A 149 5.12 20.48 -0.91
CA ASP A 149 4.02 20.52 -1.87
C ASP A 149 4.24 19.56 -3.04
N VAL A 150 3.15 18.89 -3.40
CA VAL A 150 3.05 18.00 -4.57
C VAL A 150 2.36 18.76 -5.69
N SER A 151 2.95 18.84 -6.87
CA SER A 151 2.30 19.45 -8.03
C SER A 151 1.65 18.41 -8.95
N LEU A 152 0.66 18.84 -9.77
CA LEU A 152 0.09 17.99 -10.82
C LEU A 152 1.16 17.57 -11.86
N ALA A 153 2.16 18.40 -12.09
CA ALA A 153 3.29 18.06 -12.94
C ALA A 153 4.12 16.92 -12.35
N GLU A 154 4.33 16.93 -11.02
CA GLU A 154 5.02 15.84 -10.32
C GLU A 154 4.22 14.54 -10.42
N LEU A 155 2.89 14.60 -10.23
CA LEU A 155 2.02 13.42 -10.36
C LEU A 155 2.06 12.84 -11.78
N ALA A 156 2.18 13.68 -12.81
CA ALA A 156 2.32 13.23 -14.19
C ALA A 156 3.65 12.48 -14.44
N VAL A 157 4.72 12.88 -13.77
CA VAL A 157 6.00 12.19 -13.82
C VAL A 157 5.97 10.87 -13.04
N LEU A 158 5.34 10.88 -11.85
CA LEU A 158 5.21 9.67 -11.01
C LEU A 158 4.31 8.61 -11.64
N ALA A 159 3.32 9.00 -12.44
CA ALA A 159 2.39 8.10 -13.10
C ALA A 159 2.29 8.41 -14.60
N PRO A 160 3.28 8.05 -15.41
CA PRO A 160 3.31 8.34 -16.85
C PRO A 160 2.09 7.72 -17.57
N VAL A 161 1.59 8.41 -18.59
CA VAL A 161 0.35 8.03 -19.29
C VAL A 161 0.42 6.65 -19.94
N GLN A 162 1.61 6.23 -20.39
CA GLN A 162 1.84 4.93 -21.03
C GLN A 162 1.90 3.76 -20.05
N SER A 163 1.94 4.02 -18.74
CA SER A 163 2.07 2.98 -17.72
C SER A 163 0.71 2.53 -17.24
N ALA A 164 0.50 1.22 -17.13
CA ALA A 164 -0.67 0.65 -16.46
C ALA A 164 -0.63 0.93 -14.95
N VAL A 165 0.56 0.79 -14.38
CA VAL A 165 0.82 0.99 -12.96
C VAL A 165 2.18 1.66 -12.79
N ALA A 166 2.31 2.50 -11.76
CA ALA A 166 3.59 3.01 -11.30
C ALA A 166 3.79 2.60 -9.83
N CYS A 167 4.95 2.05 -9.51
CA CYS A 167 5.25 1.51 -8.17
C CYS A 167 6.75 1.58 -7.87
N LEU A 168 7.10 1.31 -6.62
CA LEU A 168 8.48 1.32 -6.15
C LEU A 168 9.04 -0.10 -6.17
N ARG A 169 9.82 -0.45 -7.17
CA ARG A 169 10.43 -1.79 -7.28
C ARG A 169 11.58 -1.95 -6.30
N ARG A 170 11.69 -3.15 -5.73
CA ARG A 170 12.84 -3.62 -4.95
C ARG A 170 13.30 -4.99 -5.45
N PRO A 171 14.53 -5.43 -5.10
CA PRO A 171 15.01 -6.75 -5.52
C PRO A 171 14.12 -7.92 -5.07
N ASP A 172 13.58 -7.84 -3.84
CA ASP A 172 12.80 -8.94 -3.25
C ASP A 172 11.29 -8.82 -3.54
N PHE A 173 10.72 -7.61 -3.46
CA PHE A 173 9.29 -7.32 -3.69
C PHE A 173 9.06 -5.80 -3.81
N THR A 174 7.96 -5.42 -4.45
CA THR A 174 7.53 -4.02 -4.58
C THR A 174 7.22 -3.42 -3.21
N GLU A 175 7.64 -2.17 -2.97
CA GLU A 175 7.15 -1.37 -1.86
C GLU A 175 5.78 -0.80 -2.23
N THR A 176 4.73 -1.28 -1.61
CA THR A 176 3.35 -0.91 -1.92
C THR A 176 2.80 0.22 -1.04
N GLY A 177 3.64 0.92 -0.29
CA GLY A 177 3.24 2.14 0.44
C GLY A 177 2.80 3.29 -0.47
N PHE A 178 3.17 3.21 -1.76
CA PHE A 178 2.69 4.07 -2.84
C PHE A 178 2.53 3.25 -4.12
N VAL A 179 1.33 3.24 -4.70
CA VAL A 179 1.05 2.61 -6.01
C VAL A 179 0.07 3.47 -6.78
N ALA A 180 0.42 3.89 -7.99
CA ALA A 180 -0.48 4.62 -8.88
C ALA A 180 -1.02 3.69 -9.98
N TYR A 181 -2.34 3.58 -10.05
CA TYR A 181 -3.07 2.79 -11.05
C TYR A 181 -3.64 3.72 -12.12
N ASN A 182 -3.21 3.58 -13.36
CA ASN A 182 -3.77 4.32 -14.49
C ASN A 182 -5.08 3.63 -14.93
N LEU A 183 -6.21 4.12 -14.47
CA LEU A 183 -7.52 3.51 -14.73
C LEU A 183 -7.95 3.61 -16.20
N ARG A 184 -7.27 4.43 -17.01
CA ARG A 184 -7.50 4.54 -18.46
C ARG A 184 -6.63 3.60 -19.29
N HIS A 185 -5.64 2.97 -18.69
CA HIS A 185 -4.82 1.98 -19.39
C HIS A 185 -5.58 0.66 -19.53
N PRO A 186 -5.61 0.02 -20.72
CA PRO A 186 -6.44 -1.15 -20.99
C PRO A 186 -6.15 -2.36 -20.10
N GLU A 187 -4.91 -2.53 -19.63
CA GLU A 187 -4.53 -3.65 -18.74
C GLU A 187 -4.84 -3.42 -17.25
N THR A 188 -5.09 -2.18 -16.81
CA THR A 188 -5.32 -1.88 -15.39
C THR A 188 -6.59 -2.52 -14.83
N PRO A 189 -7.74 -2.48 -15.52
CA PRO A 189 -8.95 -3.17 -15.04
C PRO A 189 -8.74 -4.68 -14.87
N ARG A 190 -8.01 -5.30 -15.79
CA ARG A 190 -7.68 -6.72 -15.71
C ARG A 190 -6.74 -7.02 -14.54
N LEU A 191 -5.69 -6.21 -14.35
CA LEU A 191 -4.77 -6.35 -13.22
C LEU A 191 -5.54 -6.27 -11.89
N LEU A 192 -6.41 -5.28 -11.72
CA LEU A 192 -7.22 -5.13 -10.51
C LEU A 192 -8.18 -6.29 -10.31
N ALA A 193 -8.82 -6.79 -11.37
CA ALA A 193 -9.71 -7.95 -11.29
C ALA A 193 -8.94 -9.23 -10.91
N GLU A 194 -7.75 -9.47 -11.46
CA GLU A 194 -6.89 -10.59 -11.08
C GLU A 194 -6.43 -10.47 -9.61
N PHE A 195 -6.14 -9.24 -9.15
CA PHE A 195 -5.77 -9.01 -7.76
C PHE A 195 -6.94 -9.26 -6.80
N GLU A 196 -8.12 -8.80 -7.14
CA GLU A 196 -9.34 -9.07 -6.36
C GLU A 196 -9.66 -10.57 -6.32
N ALA A 197 -9.47 -11.29 -7.43
CA ALA A 197 -9.67 -12.73 -7.51
C ALA A 197 -8.74 -13.52 -6.55
N MET A 198 -7.55 -13.00 -6.24
CA MET A 198 -6.66 -13.63 -5.25
C MET A 198 -7.35 -13.76 -3.89
N TYR A 199 -8.15 -12.74 -3.48
CA TYR A 199 -8.91 -12.75 -2.22
C TYR A 199 -10.28 -13.41 -2.37
N ALA A 200 -11.04 -13.06 -3.40
CA ALA A 200 -12.41 -13.55 -3.60
C ALA A 200 -12.46 -15.06 -3.83
N GLY A 201 -11.48 -15.61 -4.55
CA GLY A 201 -11.35 -17.04 -4.86
C GLY A 201 -10.41 -17.80 -3.92
N ASP A 202 -9.93 -17.17 -2.84
CA ASP A 202 -8.98 -17.77 -1.90
C ASP A 202 -7.65 -18.26 -2.54
N LEU A 203 -7.32 -17.76 -3.73
CA LEU A 203 -6.14 -18.16 -4.50
C LEU A 203 -4.84 -17.79 -3.79
N LEU A 204 -4.87 -16.76 -2.96
CA LEU A 204 -3.73 -16.30 -2.18
C LEU A 204 -3.17 -17.40 -1.25
N PHE A 205 -3.99 -18.37 -0.80
CA PHE A 205 -3.54 -19.45 0.10
C PHE A 205 -2.65 -20.50 -0.57
N ALA A 206 -2.54 -20.47 -1.90
CA ALA A 206 -1.54 -21.24 -2.65
C ALA A 206 -0.17 -20.56 -2.67
N GLU A 207 -0.10 -19.29 -2.26
CA GLU A 207 1.12 -18.49 -2.32
C GLU A 207 2.02 -18.67 -1.10
N ARG A 208 3.29 -18.29 -1.24
CA ARG A 208 4.31 -18.40 -0.20
C ARG A 208 4.01 -17.50 1.01
N GLU A 209 3.43 -16.33 0.75
CA GLU A 209 3.02 -15.36 1.76
C GLU A 209 1.84 -14.53 1.25
N TYR A 210 1.15 -13.84 2.14
CA TYR A 210 -0.14 -13.18 1.85
C TYR A 210 -0.06 -11.66 2.04
N THR A 211 1.15 -11.08 2.02
CA THR A 211 1.33 -9.64 2.05
C THR A 211 0.77 -9.02 0.76
N ASP A 212 0.24 -7.81 0.86
CA ASP A 212 -0.24 -7.07 -0.30
C ASP A 212 0.84 -6.87 -1.36
N CYS A 213 2.09 -6.64 -0.95
CA CYS A 213 3.22 -6.49 -1.87
C CYS A 213 3.53 -7.79 -2.63
N TRP A 214 3.49 -8.96 -1.97
CA TRP A 214 3.70 -10.25 -2.64
C TRP A 214 2.60 -10.55 -3.65
N LEU A 215 1.35 -10.39 -3.24
CA LEU A 215 0.20 -10.65 -4.12
C LEU A 215 0.13 -9.65 -5.28
N PHE A 216 0.44 -8.38 -5.01
CA PHE A 216 0.55 -7.35 -6.05
C PHE A 216 1.63 -7.71 -7.07
N ASP A 217 2.79 -8.18 -6.64
CA ASP A 217 3.87 -8.58 -7.55
C ASP A 217 3.48 -9.73 -8.48
N ILE A 218 2.68 -10.68 -8.01
CA ILE A 218 2.16 -11.77 -8.85
C ILE A 218 1.31 -11.20 -9.98
N VAL A 219 0.33 -10.35 -9.66
CA VAL A 219 -0.57 -9.82 -10.69
C VAL A 219 0.12 -8.79 -11.60
N ARG A 220 1.05 -8.01 -11.05
CA ARG A 220 1.90 -7.09 -11.81
C ARG A 220 2.74 -7.85 -12.84
N ALA A 221 3.43 -8.92 -12.41
CA ALA A 221 4.25 -9.74 -13.30
C ALA A 221 3.41 -10.39 -14.42
N ARG A 222 2.17 -10.82 -14.12
CA ARG A 222 1.24 -11.32 -15.14
C ARG A 222 0.86 -10.23 -16.15
N ALA A 223 0.61 -9.01 -15.69
CA ALA A 223 0.31 -7.87 -16.58
C ALA A 223 1.51 -7.53 -17.47
N GLU A 224 2.74 -7.50 -16.92
CA GLU A 224 3.97 -7.30 -17.69
C GLU A 224 4.20 -8.41 -18.73
N ALA A 225 3.94 -9.66 -18.39
CA ALA A 225 4.02 -10.78 -19.34
C ALA A 225 3.02 -10.64 -20.50
N ARG A 226 1.95 -9.86 -20.33
CA ARG A 226 1.00 -9.50 -21.40
C ARG A 226 1.39 -8.21 -22.16
N GLY A 227 2.53 -7.61 -21.81
CA GLY A 227 3.03 -6.39 -22.46
C GLY A 227 2.62 -5.08 -21.77
N ALA A 228 2.03 -5.12 -20.57
CA ALA A 228 1.74 -3.91 -19.83
C ALA A 228 3.04 -3.23 -19.38
N HIS A 229 3.15 -1.94 -19.64
CA HIS A 229 4.25 -1.14 -19.09
C HIS A 229 4.00 -0.81 -17.63
N VAL A 230 4.95 -1.11 -16.77
CA VAL A 230 4.96 -0.76 -15.34
C VAL A 230 6.11 0.19 -15.08
N HIS A 231 5.80 1.41 -14.64
CA HIS A 231 6.79 2.43 -14.32
C HIS A 231 7.42 2.18 -12.96
N ASP A 232 8.75 2.14 -12.91
CA ASP A 232 9.50 2.03 -11.66
C ASP A 232 9.84 3.41 -11.11
N ILE A 233 9.09 3.88 -10.11
CA ILE A 233 9.34 5.16 -9.43
C ILE A 233 10.69 5.16 -8.70
N ALA A 234 11.21 3.97 -8.37
CA ALA A 234 12.49 3.79 -7.69
C ALA A 234 13.67 3.66 -8.65
N GLU A 235 13.48 3.83 -9.96
CA GLU A 235 14.57 3.78 -10.93
C GLU A 235 15.64 4.83 -10.58
N GLY A 236 16.89 4.38 -10.47
CA GLY A 236 18.00 5.22 -10.05
C GLY A 236 18.10 5.50 -8.54
N ALA A 237 17.11 5.13 -7.74
CA ALA A 237 17.22 5.18 -6.28
C ALA A 237 18.15 4.07 -5.78
N GLY A 238 18.88 4.37 -4.69
CA GLY A 238 19.64 3.34 -3.98
C GLY A 238 18.70 2.22 -3.51
N ARG A 239 18.84 1.03 -4.07
CA ARG A 239 17.96 -0.13 -3.82
C ARG A 239 18.25 -0.81 -2.49
N GLU A 240 18.72 -0.08 -1.50
CA GLU A 240 18.91 -0.64 -0.17
C GLU A 240 17.55 -0.93 0.49
N ARG A 241 17.45 -2.07 1.12
CA ARG A 241 16.28 -2.89 1.45
C ARG A 241 15.13 -2.23 2.23
N SER A 242 15.29 -1.07 2.84
CA SER A 242 14.30 -0.62 3.81
C SER A 242 13.54 0.66 3.48
N HIS A 243 14.05 1.56 2.64
CA HIS A 243 13.45 2.88 2.44
C HIS A 243 13.44 3.38 0.99
N VAL A 244 13.16 2.48 0.05
CA VAL A 244 13.09 2.83 -1.37
C VAL A 244 12.13 4.00 -1.65
N LEU A 245 11.06 4.17 -0.86
CA LEU A 245 10.14 5.30 -0.98
C LEU A 245 10.87 6.63 -0.77
N VAL A 246 11.64 6.73 0.32
CA VAL A 246 12.37 7.97 0.65
C VAL A 246 13.59 8.18 -0.23
N ASP A 247 14.20 7.11 -0.71
CA ASP A 247 15.34 7.18 -1.62
C ASP A 247 14.94 7.50 -3.07
N SER A 248 13.66 7.32 -3.38
CA SER A 248 13.08 7.66 -4.67
C SER A 248 12.70 9.14 -4.75
N ARG A 249 12.14 9.53 -5.90
CA ARG A 249 11.57 10.86 -6.12
C ARG A 249 10.49 11.24 -5.09
N LEU A 250 9.76 10.27 -4.54
CA LEU A 250 8.77 10.50 -3.49
C LEU A 250 9.36 11.10 -2.22
N GLY A 251 10.60 10.77 -1.88
CA GLY A 251 11.29 11.29 -0.70
C GLY A 251 11.55 12.80 -0.71
N ALA A 252 11.30 13.48 -1.84
CA ALA A 252 11.37 14.92 -1.90
C ALA A 252 10.20 15.63 -1.20
N PHE A 253 9.06 14.95 -1.02
CA PHE A 253 7.86 15.54 -0.46
C PHE A 253 7.09 14.65 0.52
N MET A 254 7.42 13.38 0.66
CA MET A 254 6.73 12.47 1.58
C MET A 254 7.68 11.49 2.27
N ASP A 255 7.24 11.03 3.45
CA ASP A 255 7.91 10.00 4.23
C ASP A 255 6.91 8.92 4.65
N HIS A 256 7.37 7.68 4.68
CA HIS A 256 6.61 6.54 5.17
C HIS A 256 7.10 6.17 6.58
N LEU A 257 6.26 6.43 7.58
CA LEU A 257 6.60 6.25 8.98
C LEU A 257 6.54 4.76 9.36
N LYS A 258 7.68 4.08 9.38
CA LYS A 258 7.76 2.65 9.72
C LYS A 258 8.14 2.42 11.19
N GLY A 259 7.58 1.33 11.77
CA GLY A 259 7.92 0.91 13.14
C GLY A 259 7.59 1.97 14.17
N ASP A 260 8.53 2.23 15.09
CA ASP A 260 8.38 3.16 16.20
C ASP A 260 8.22 4.63 15.78
N ARG A 261 8.53 4.95 14.52
CA ARG A 261 8.36 6.31 13.97
C ARG A 261 6.91 6.71 13.74
N LYS A 262 5.96 5.75 13.73
CA LYS A 262 4.53 6.03 13.50
C LYS A 262 3.93 7.02 14.50
N GLY A 263 4.36 6.99 15.75
CA GLY A 263 3.94 7.91 16.80
C GLY A 263 4.87 9.11 17.01
N GLY A 264 5.89 9.28 16.17
CA GLY A 264 6.88 10.34 16.30
C GLY A 264 6.39 11.70 15.80
N PRO A 265 7.10 12.79 16.20
CA PRO A 265 6.77 14.13 15.72
C PRO A 265 6.91 14.23 14.21
N THR A 266 6.10 15.11 13.64
CA THR A 266 6.17 15.44 12.22
C THR A 266 7.40 16.33 11.99
N GLY A 267 8.54 15.77 11.56
CA GLY A 267 9.72 16.50 11.18
C GLY A 267 9.62 17.14 9.78
N ARG A 268 10.54 18.03 9.48
CA ARG A 268 10.84 18.49 8.12
C ARG A 268 11.71 17.43 7.42
N ALA A 269 12.00 17.62 6.13
CA ALA A 269 12.89 16.71 5.38
C ALA A 269 14.24 16.51 6.07
N ASP A 270 14.82 17.58 6.62
CA ASP A 270 16.09 17.55 7.36
C ASP A 270 15.97 16.75 8.66
N ASP A 271 14.85 16.88 9.38
CA ASP A 271 14.57 16.10 10.59
C ASP A 271 14.44 14.59 10.29
N LEU A 272 13.94 14.24 9.10
CA LEU A 272 13.83 12.86 8.69
C LEU A 272 15.20 12.19 8.57
N VAL A 273 16.16 12.88 8.00
CA VAL A 273 17.55 12.39 7.87
C VAL A 273 18.21 12.29 9.24
N ALA A 274 18.06 13.31 10.10
CA ALA A 274 18.65 13.34 11.42
C ALA A 274 18.05 12.31 12.39
N ALA A 275 16.74 12.04 12.28
CA ALA A 275 16.02 11.11 13.17
C ALA A 275 16.15 9.63 12.78
N ARG A 276 16.72 9.33 11.62
CA ARG A 276 16.82 7.94 11.13
C ARG A 276 18.09 7.26 11.60
N ASN A 277 17.92 6.09 12.18
CA ASN A 277 19.01 5.24 12.66
C ASN A 277 19.32 4.06 11.73
N GLU A 278 18.61 3.93 10.64
CA GLU A 278 18.80 2.85 9.69
C GLU A 278 20.15 2.97 8.96
N HIS A 279 20.82 1.85 8.78
CA HIS A 279 22.19 1.79 8.29
C HIS A 279 22.42 2.53 6.95
N HIS A 280 21.44 2.47 6.04
CA HIS A 280 21.56 3.11 4.72
C HIS A 280 21.48 4.64 4.76
N TRP A 281 20.89 5.24 5.82
CA TRP A 281 20.91 6.69 6.05
C TRP A 281 22.25 7.20 6.54
N LYS A 282 22.96 6.39 7.33
CA LYS A 282 24.27 6.73 7.88
C LYS A 282 25.36 6.81 6.82
N LYS A 283 25.14 6.25 5.62
CA LYS A 283 26.11 6.31 4.51
C LYS A 283 26.02 7.57 3.68
N ARG A 284 25.03 8.43 3.91
CA ARG A 284 24.82 9.68 3.17
C ARG A 284 25.36 10.92 3.89
N ALA A 285 25.84 10.79 5.11
CA ALA A 285 26.43 11.86 5.93
C ALA A 285 27.93 12.02 5.66
#